data_dda0aa83da3488f5afbf23374fc393fa
#
_entry.id   dda0aa83da3488f5afbf23374fc393fa
#
_cell.length_a   1.000
_cell.length_b   1.000
_cell.length_c   1.000
_cell.angle_alpha   90.00
_cell.angle_beta   90.00
_cell.angle_gamma   90.00
#
_symmetry.space_group_name_H-M   'P 1'
#
loop_
_entity.id
_entity.type
_entity.pdbx_description
1 polymer ?
#
loop_
_entity_poly.entity_id
_entity_poly.type
_entity_poly.pdbx_seq_one_letter_code
_entity_poly.pdbx_strand_id
1 'polypeptide(L)'
;VTVFLAVILVMLIGSFSCSKGDYSGKVETVAIGATPIELNALIYVADEYRFFTNNGVQVVFKDYDTGVAAVDGLLKREVDMALTTEFVIVGKSLQKQDVLDLATIDKSMLFYIIARTDRGIKTTADLKGKRIGVPRQTITGFYLGRMLELNGMRIQQVTTVDTKASDPAGTIAGGDVDAIVTWEPQVTQIRQQMGNGVIIWPAQSGQVSFWSIASTPRWINQHPDLVRQLLKSLAQAEEYIIQHPAEAKKILQRRLKLDDTYIATVWSQNQFLLSLDQSLILAMEDEGRWMIKNNLTREKQIPDFMNYIYVDGLKAVKPEAVKIIR
;
A
#
# COMPACT_ATOMS: atom_id res chain seq x y z
N VAL A 1 12.22 -77.96 -7.13
CA VAL A 1 13.30 -76.96 -6.93
C VAL A 1 12.71 -75.66 -7.49
N THR A 2 12.17 -74.83 -6.60
CA THR A 2 11.53 -73.52 -6.95
C THR A 2 12.50 -72.41 -6.59
N VAL A 3 13.00 -71.70 -7.58
CA VAL A 3 13.86 -70.54 -7.37
C VAL A 3 13.00 -69.29 -7.23
N PHE A 4 13.03 -68.64 -6.03
CA PHE A 4 12.42 -67.33 -5.79
C PHE A 4 13.40 -66.24 -6.26
N LEU A 5 13.00 -65.46 -7.28
CA LEU A 5 13.70 -64.28 -7.72
C LEU A 5 13.20 -63.07 -6.88
N ALA A 6 13.99 -62.58 -5.97
CA ALA A 6 13.71 -61.34 -5.24
C ALA A 6 14.09 -60.14 -6.08
N VAL A 7 13.13 -59.37 -6.55
CA VAL A 7 13.35 -58.07 -7.23
C VAL A 7 13.47 -57.00 -6.13
N ILE A 8 14.68 -56.51 -5.95
CA ILE A 8 14.95 -55.33 -5.10
C ILE A 8 14.62 -54.06 -5.90
N LEU A 9 13.48 -53.45 -5.52
CA LEU A 9 13.10 -52.13 -6.04
C LEU A 9 13.86 -51.05 -5.27
N VAL A 10 14.93 -50.52 -5.84
CA VAL A 10 15.65 -49.37 -5.29
C VAL A 10 14.84 -48.10 -5.60
N MET A 11 14.13 -47.60 -4.57
CA MET A 11 13.54 -46.25 -4.62
C MET A 11 14.67 -45.21 -4.53
N LEU A 12 15.00 -44.61 -5.64
CA LEU A 12 15.79 -43.38 -5.68
C LEU A 12 14.90 -42.23 -5.12
N ILE A 13 15.04 -41.97 -3.84
CA ILE A 13 14.56 -40.75 -3.19
C ILE A 13 15.47 -39.62 -3.72
N GLY A 14 15.05 -38.99 -4.78
CA GLY A 14 15.68 -37.75 -5.25
C GLY A 14 15.46 -36.66 -4.21
N SER A 15 16.46 -36.45 -3.35
CA SER A 15 16.52 -35.29 -2.49
C SER A 15 16.64 -34.06 -3.38
N PHE A 16 15.52 -33.35 -3.61
CA PHE A 16 15.57 -31.99 -4.12
C PHE A 16 16.26 -31.13 -3.05
N SER A 17 17.57 -31.08 -3.13
CA SER A 17 18.37 -30.10 -2.41
C SER A 17 18.07 -28.76 -3.04
N CYS A 18 17.22 -27.95 -2.39
CA CYS A 18 17.11 -26.53 -2.68
C CYS A 18 18.50 -25.93 -2.43
N SER A 19 19.27 -25.77 -3.49
CA SER A 19 20.53 -25.03 -3.46
C SER A 19 20.19 -23.61 -3.03
N LYS A 20 20.42 -23.27 -1.76
CA LYS A 20 20.53 -21.90 -1.29
C LYS A 20 21.79 -21.33 -1.96
N GLY A 21 21.61 -20.73 -3.11
CA GLY A 21 22.65 -19.91 -3.71
C GLY A 21 22.80 -18.66 -2.85
N ASP A 22 23.72 -18.68 -1.91
CA ASP A 22 24.13 -17.47 -1.21
C ASP A 22 24.63 -16.47 -2.26
N TYR A 23 24.11 -15.25 -2.23
CA TYR A 23 24.58 -14.18 -3.10
C TYR A 23 26.07 -13.94 -2.82
N SER A 24 26.90 -14.14 -3.86
CA SER A 24 28.36 -14.04 -3.75
C SER A 24 28.90 -12.61 -3.98
N GLY A 25 28.00 -11.66 -4.30
CA GLY A 25 28.35 -10.27 -4.53
C GLY A 25 28.37 -9.43 -3.25
N LYS A 26 28.67 -8.15 -3.39
CA LYS A 26 28.58 -7.17 -2.31
C LYS A 26 27.10 -6.92 -1.98
N VAL A 27 26.74 -7.11 -0.72
CA VAL A 27 25.41 -6.72 -0.22
C VAL A 27 25.34 -5.19 -0.07
N GLU A 28 24.36 -4.55 -0.67
CA GLU A 28 24.18 -3.12 -0.61
C GLU A 28 22.94 -2.75 0.22
N THR A 29 23.04 -1.64 0.97
CA THR A 29 21.97 -1.18 1.85
C THR A 29 21.00 -0.28 1.09
N VAL A 30 19.70 -0.52 1.30
CA VAL A 30 18.59 0.31 0.80
C VAL A 30 17.74 0.76 1.97
N ALA A 31 17.57 2.07 2.15
CA ALA A 31 16.69 2.65 3.14
C ALA A 31 15.27 2.79 2.54
N ILE A 32 14.27 2.17 3.19
CA ILE A 32 12.86 2.23 2.78
C ILE A 32 12.05 2.98 3.83
N GLY A 33 11.43 4.10 3.43
CA GLY A 33 10.46 4.83 4.23
C GLY A 33 9.08 4.20 4.13
N ALA A 34 8.47 3.87 5.27
CA ALA A 34 7.18 3.19 5.29
C ALA A 34 6.33 3.57 6.51
N THR A 35 5.02 3.53 6.36
CA THR A 35 4.10 3.46 7.49
C THR A 35 3.99 2.00 7.92
N PRO A 36 4.12 1.66 9.22
CA PRO A 36 4.02 0.25 9.66
C PRO A 36 2.57 -0.24 9.62
N ILE A 37 2.17 -0.79 8.47
CA ILE A 37 0.83 -1.33 8.20
C ILE A 37 0.89 -2.65 7.42
N GLU A 38 -0.24 -3.36 7.34
CA GLU A 38 -0.37 -4.66 6.68
C GLU A 38 -0.15 -4.60 5.17
N LEU A 39 -0.34 -3.46 4.52
CA LEU A 39 -0.09 -3.27 3.08
C LEU A 39 1.37 -3.57 2.69
N ASN A 40 2.28 -3.59 3.67
CA ASN A 40 3.68 -3.92 3.49
C ASN A 40 3.97 -5.44 3.53
N ALA A 41 2.98 -6.30 3.39
CA ALA A 41 3.14 -7.74 3.56
C ALA A 41 4.27 -8.33 2.72
N LEU A 42 4.39 -7.95 1.43
CA LEU A 42 5.48 -8.41 0.56
C LEU A 42 6.84 -8.04 1.13
N ILE A 43 6.98 -6.83 1.65
CA ILE A 43 8.22 -6.31 2.25
C ILE A 43 8.57 -7.11 3.52
N TYR A 44 7.59 -7.34 4.40
CA TYR A 44 7.81 -8.04 5.67
C TYR A 44 8.13 -9.52 5.48
N VAL A 45 7.48 -10.17 4.51
CA VAL A 45 7.79 -11.56 4.16
C VAL A 45 9.17 -11.67 3.51
N ALA A 46 9.54 -10.74 2.62
CA ALA A 46 10.86 -10.72 2.01
C ALA A 46 11.99 -10.54 3.05
N ASP A 47 11.75 -9.72 4.08
CA ASP A 47 12.69 -9.49 5.18
C ASP A 47 12.81 -10.74 6.07
N GLU A 48 11.69 -11.31 6.53
CA GLU A 48 11.63 -12.49 7.42
C GLU A 48 12.32 -13.71 6.80
N TYR A 49 12.09 -13.96 5.50
CA TYR A 49 12.70 -15.10 4.79
C TYR A 49 14.02 -14.76 4.13
N ARG A 50 14.58 -13.60 4.43
CA ARG A 50 15.90 -13.17 3.95
C ARG A 50 15.99 -13.10 2.41
N PHE A 51 14.85 -12.91 1.72
CA PHE A 51 14.87 -12.80 0.26
C PHE A 51 15.68 -11.59 -0.20
N PHE A 52 15.64 -10.49 0.55
CA PHE A 52 16.46 -9.32 0.27
C PHE A 52 17.97 -9.67 0.33
N THR A 53 18.44 -10.21 1.44
CA THR A 53 19.87 -10.52 1.63
C THR A 53 20.34 -11.61 0.67
N ASN A 54 19.50 -12.60 0.38
CA ASN A 54 19.79 -13.65 -0.60
C ASN A 54 19.88 -13.12 -2.04
N ASN A 55 19.34 -11.93 -2.31
CA ASN A 55 19.49 -11.23 -3.58
C ASN A 55 20.46 -10.02 -3.49
N GLY A 56 21.25 -9.91 -2.42
CA GLY A 56 22.29 -8.88 -2.30
C GLY A 56 21.82 -7.53 -1.79
N VAL A 57 20.62 -7.46 -1.18
CA VAL A 57 20.04 -6.23 -0.63
C VAL A 57 19.96 -6.33 0.88
N GLN A 58 20.44 -5.33 1.61
CA GLN A 58 20.16 -5.12 3.03
C GLN A 58 19.14 -3.99 3.17
N VAL A 59 17.93 -4.31 3.62
CA VAL A 59 16.89 -3.29 3.82
C VAL A 59 16.99 -2.70 5.23
N VAL A 60 16.91 -1.37 5.32
CA VAL A 60 16.76 -0.61 6.57
C VAL A 60 15.45 0.16 6.50
N PHE A 61 14.58 -0.05 7.49
CA PHE A 61 13.29 0.62 7.55
C PHE A 61 13.39 1.93 8.33
N LYS A 62 12.71 2.97 7.81
CA LYS A 62 12.47 4.21 8.52
C LYS A 62 10.98 4.44 8.58
N ASP A 63 10.43 4.51 9.80
CA ASP A 63 9.00 4.67 10.02
C ASP A 63 8.55 6.11 9.78
N TYR A 64 7.41 6.26 9.11
CA TYR A 64 6.71 7.50 8.87
C TYR A 64 5.21 7.34 9.17
N ASP A 65 4.56 8.41 9.62
CA ASP A 65 3.12 8.39 9.94
C ASP A 65 2.23 8.16 8.70
N THR A 66 2.71 8.54 7.52
CA THR A 66 1.96 8.43 6.25
C THR A 66 2.88 8.18 5.07
N GLY A 67 2.32 7.64 3.99
CA GLY A 67 3.02 7.55 2.70
C GLY A 67 3.43 8.93 2.15
N VAL A 68 2.68 10.00 2.46
CA VAL A 68 3.06 11.38 2.13
C VAL A 68 4.39 11.75 2.77
N ALA A 69 4.51 11.51 4.09
CA ALA A 69 5.73 11.80 4.83
C ALA A 69 6.91 10.93 4.36
N ALA A 70 6.66 9.66 3.98
CA ALA A 70 7.68 8.79 3.42
C ALA A 70 8.23 9.32 2.08
N VAL A 71 7.34 9.79 1.18
CA VAL A 71 7.76 10.40 -0.11
C VAL A 71 8.46 11.74 0.12
N ASP A 72 8.03 12.54 1.11
CA ASP A 72 8.77 13.77 1.47
C ASP A 72 10.19 13.44 1.98
N GLY A 73 10.35 12.35 2.76
CA GLY A 73 11.65 11.83 3.17
C GLY A 73 12.50 11.37 1.98
N LEU A 74 11.90 10.68 1.01
CA LEU A 74 12.56 10.27 -0.24
C LEU A 74 13.10 11.50 -1.01
N LEU A 75 12.28 12.52 -1.19
CA LEU A 75 12.66 13.75 -1.90
C LEU A 75 13.77 14.54 -1.17
N LYS A 76 13.81 14.44 0.16
CA LYS A 76 14.89 14.99 1.00
C LYS A 76 16.13 14.09 1.07
N ARG A 77 16.11 12.91 0.42
CA ARG A 77 17.17 11.88 0.46
C ARG A 77 17.43 11.32 1.86
N GLU A 78 16.41 11.27 2.68
CA GLU A 78 16.47 10.63 3.99
C GLU A 78 16.29 9.10 3.87
N VAL A 79 15.68 8.65 2.78
CA VAL A 79 15.49 7.27 2.37
C VAL A 79 15.68 7.14 0.86
N ASP A 80 15.91 5.93 0.38
CA ASP A 80 16.16 5.61 -1.04
C ASP A 80 14.87 5.25 -1.77
N MET A 81 13.92 4.67 -1.05
CA MET A 81 12.60 4.30 -1.53
C MET A 81 11.53 4.68 -0.52
N ALA A 82 10.30 4.85 -0.97
CA ALA A 82 9.14 5.15 -0.12
C ALA A 82 7.97 4.25 -0.48
N LEU A 83 7.24 3.76 0.54
CA LEU A 83 5.97 3.08 0.36
C LEU A 83 4.83 4.09 0.51
N THR A 84 3.95 4.13 -0.48
CA THR A 84 2.90 5.15 -0.56
C THR A 84 1.74 4.71 -1.45
N THR A 85 0.64 5.46 -1.42
CA THR A 85 -0.44 5.28 -2.40
C THR A 85 -0.13 6.00 -3.71
N GLU A 86 -0.74 5.54 -4.80
CA GLU A 86 -0.73 6.19 -6.12
C GLU A 86 -1.14 7.66 -6.05
N PHE A 87 -2.11 7.99 -5.18
CA PHE A 87 -2.61 9.36 -5.00
C PHE A 87 -1.50 10.35 -4.61
N VAL A 88 -0.55 9.91 -3.77
CA VAL A 88 0.59 10.74 -3.39
C VAL A 88 1.52 10.97 -4.58
N ILE A 89 1.77 9.93 -5.38
CA ILE A 89 2.56 10.02 -6.61
C ILE A 89 1.89 11.00 -7.59
N VAL A 90 0.57 10.93 -7.76
CA VAL A 90 -0.22 11.89 -8.54
C VAL A 90 -0.04 13.32 -8.03
N GLY A 91 -0.15 13.53 -6.72
CA GLY A 91 0.07 14.85 -6.11
C GLY A 91 1.48 15.40 -6.36
N LYS A 92 2.50 14.53 -6.27
CA LYS A 92 3.91 14.91 -6.53
C LYS A 92 4.15 15.17 -8.02
N SER A 93 3.54 14.40 -8.92
CA SER A 93 3.63 14.63 -10.36
C SER A 93 3.04 15.97 -10.77
N LEU A 94 1.89 16.35 -10.21
CA LEU A 94 1.27 17.66 -10.40
C LEU A 94 2.10 18.82 -9.80
N GLN A 95 2.99 18.52 -8.86
CA GLN A 95 3.98 19.45 -8.34
C GLN A 95 5.30 19.41 -9.14
N LYS A 96 5.38 18.61 -10.21
CA LYS A 96 6.57 18.42 -11.07
C LYS A 96 7.78 17.90 -10.29
N GLN A 97 7.52 17.06 -9.28
CA GLN A 97 8.56 16.43 -8.49
C GLN A 97 8.96 15.08 -9.08
N ASP A 98 10.25 14.76 -8.99
CA ASP A 98 10.85 13.57 -9.59
C ASP A 98 10.62 12.33 -8.71
N VAL A 99 9.45 11.72 -8.82
CA VAL A 99 9.08 10.45 -8.15
C VAL A 99 8.57 9.48 -9.21
N LEU A 100 9.09 8.25 -9.22
CA LEU A 100 8.64 7.17 -10.09
C LEU A 100 8.07 6.02 -9.26
N ASP A 101 6.92 5.49 -9.67
CA ASP A 101 6.37 4.23 -9.20
C ASP A 101 7.16 3.06 -9.80
N LEU A 102 7.70 2.17 -8.97
CA LEU A 102 8.45 1.00 -9.39
C LEU A 102 7.56 -0.24 -9.51
N ALA A 103 6.59 -0.36 -8.64
CA ALA A 103 5.59 -1.44 -8.63
C ALA A 103 4.51 -1.18 -7.57
N THR A 104 3.28 -1.52 -7.87
CA THR A 104 2.25 -1.78 -6.87
C THR A 104 2.59 -3.07 -6.12
N ILE A 105 2.53 -3.03 -4.79
CA ILE A 105 2.82 -4.18 -3.91
C ILE A 105 1.57 -4.66 -3.16
N ASP A 106 0.51 -3.86 -3.16
CA ASP A 106 -0.81 -4.24 -2.66
C ASP A 106 -1.93 -3.42 -3.33
N LYS A 107 -3.09 -4.05 -3.50
CA LYS A 107 -4.34 -3.38 -3.87
C LYS A 107 -5.37 -3.63 -2.77
N SER A 108 -6.00 -2.58 -2.26
CA SER A 108 -6.84 -2.71 -1.07
C SER A 108 -8.10 -1.87 -1.07
N MET A 109 -9.04 -2.25 -0.20
CA MET A 109 -10.26 -1.53 0.09
C MET A 109 -10.40 -1.34 1.62
N LEU A 110 -9.51 -0.54 2.20
CA LEU A 110 -9.35 -0.38 3.66
C LEU A 110 -9.74 1.00 4.19
N PHE A 111 -10.33 1.86 3.36
CA PHE A 111 -10.68 3.23 3.74
C PHE A 111 -12.14 3.35 4.12
N TYR A 112 -12.42 4.03 5.23
CA TYR A 112 -13.74 4.15 5.81
C TYR A 112 -14.01 5.57 6.27
N ILE A 113 -15.31 5.93 6.31
CA ILE A 113 -15.83 7.11 6.97
C ILE A 113 -16.47 6.67 8.27
N ILE A 114 -16.03 7.27 9.36
CA ILE A 114 -16.55 7.01 10.70
C ILE A 114 -17.22 8.29 11.19
N ALA A 115 -18.50 8.22 11.54
CA ALA A 115 -19.28 9.36 11.94
C ALA A 115 -19.90 9.18 13.33
N ARG A 116 -19.94 10.24 14.11
CA ARG A 116 -20.53 10.26 15.46
C ARG A 116 -22.06 10.29 15.39
N THR A 117 -22.72 9.35 16.06
CA THR A 117 -24.18 9.26 16.11
C THR A 117 -24.80 10.36 16.96
N ASP A 118 -24.08 10.85 18.00
CA ASP A 118 -24.52 11.96 18.87
C ASP A 118 -24.46 13.33 18.18
N ARG A 119 -23.91 13.42 16.97
CA ARG A 119 -23.92 14.61 16.12
C ARG A 119 -25.10 14.61 15.12
N GLY A 120 -26.10 13.75 15.33
CA GLY A 120 -27.27 13.63 14.48
C GLY A 120 -26.97 13.00 13.11
N ILE A 121 -25.86 12.25 12.99
CA ILE A 121 -25.47 11.58 11.74
C ILE A 121 -25.96 10.13 11.82
N LYS A 122 -26.90 9.77 10.93
CA LYS A 122 -27.48 8.44 10.80
C LYS A 122 -27.29 7.86 9.40
N THR A 123 -27.18 8.73 8.42
CA THR A 123 -27.00 8.39 7.00
C THR A 123 -25.89 9.23 6.39
N THR A 124 -25.41 8.85 5.22
CA THR A 124 -24.39 9.63 4.49
C THR A 124 -24.89 11.03 4.12
N ALA A 125 -26.20 11.23 3.92
CA ALA A 125 -26.80 12.55 3.65
C ALA A 125 -26.63 13.54 4.82
N ASP A 126 -26.59 13.04 6.06
CA ASP A 126 -26.43 13.86 7.26
C ASP A 126 -25.00 14.43 7.42
N LEU A 127 -24.07 14.03 6.57
CA LEU A 127 -22.72 14.61 6.50
C LEU A 127 -22.72 16.05 5.97
N LYS A 128 -23.80 16.49 5.31
CA LYS A 128 -23.92 17.86 4.81
C LYS A 128 -23.78 18.88 5.95
N GLY A 129 -22.86 19.84 5.78
CA GLY A 129 -22.54 20.87 6.77
C GLY A 129 -21.68 20.39 7.96
N LYS A 130 -21.29 19.11 8.00
CA LYS A 130 -20.50 18.56 9.10
C LYS A 130 -19.00 18.82 8.92
N ARG A 131 -18.29 18.78 10.04
CA ARG A 131 -16.83 18.85 10.11
C ARG A 131 -16.26 17.45 9.98
N ILE A 132 -15.51 17.20 8.90
CA ILE A 132 -14.95 15.87 8.60
C ILE A 132 -13.44 15.92 8.64
N GLY A 133 -12.85 15.13 9.54
CA GLY A 133 -11.40 14.97 9.66
C GLY A 133 -10.82 14.21 8.46
N VAL A 134 -9.78 14.78 7.87
CA VAL A 134 -9.09 14.21 6.70
C VAL A 134 -7.60 14.51 6.83
N PRO A 135 -6.72 13.51 6.94
CA PRO A 135 -5.28 13.76 6.89
C PRO A 135 -4.87 14.36 5.55
N ARG A 136 -4.16 15.49 5.61
CA ARG A 136 -3.82 16.29 4.43
C ARG A 136 -3.02 15.51 3.38
N GLN A 137 -3.35 15.73 2.10
CA GLN A 137 -2.65 15.16 0.93
C GLN A 137 -2.67 13.62 0.85
N THR A 138 -3.43 12.95 1.71
CA THR A 138 -3.65 11.51 1.60
C THR A 138 -4.84 11.20 0.69
N ILE A 139 -4.94 9.96 0.23
CA ILE A 139 -6.04 9.48 -0.62
C ILE A 139 -7.43 9.56 0.06
N THR A 140 -7.49 9.71 1.39
CA THR A 140 -8.74 9.80 2.16
C THR A 140 -9.64 10.95 1.71
N GLY A 141 -9.03 12.09 1.32
CA GLY A 141 -9.77 13.23 0.78
C GLY A 141 -10.45 12.93 -0.54
N PHE A 142 -9.79 12.18 -1.41
CA PHE A 142 -10.33 11.71 -2.68
C PHE A 142 -11.52 10.77 -2.46
N TYR A 143 -11.37 9.74 -1.60
CA TYR A 143 -12.46 8.81 -1.31
C TYR A 143 -13.64 9.48 -0.61
N LEU A 144 -13.41 10.44 0.29
CA LEU A 144 -14.50 11.27 0.83
C LEU A 144 -15.24 11.98 -0.29
N GLY A 145 -14.52 12.66 -1.18
CA GLY A 145 -15.14 13.38 -2.31
C GLY A 145 -15.97 12.46 -3.20
N ARG A 146 -15.43 11.29 -3.54
CA ARG A 146 -16.11 10.29 -4.36
C ARG A 146 -17.38 9.75 -3.67
N MET A 147 -17.28 9.39 -2.39
CA MET A 147 -18.42 8.91 -1.63
C MET A 147 -19.52 9.98 -1.55
N LEU A 148 -19.17 11.25 -1.32
CA LEU A 148 -20.11 12.35 -1.32
C LEU A 148 -20.77 12.53 -2.69
N GLU A 149 -20.00 12.49 -3.79
CA GLU A 149 -20.54 12.60 -5.17
C GLU A 149 -21.53 11.48 -5.48
N LEU A 150 -21.25 10.23 -5.09
CA LEU A 150 -22.16 9.10 -5.25
C LEU A 150 -23.45 9.22 -4.44
N ASN A 151 -23.44 10.03 -3.38
CA ASN A 151 -24.61 10.35 -2.58
C ASN A 151 -25.24 11.73 -2.95
N GLY A 152 -24.94 12.25 -4.13
CA GLY A 152 -25.51 13.52 -4.64
C GLY A 152 -24.98 14.78 -3.96
N MET A 153 -23.84 14.69 -3.27
CA MET A 153 -23.21 15.81 -2.58
C MET A 153 -21.87 16.17 -3.24
N ARG A 154 -21.36 17.35 -2.92
CA ARG A 154 -20.02 17.81 -3.30
C ARG A 154 -19.16 18.02 -2.06
N ILE A 155 -17.84 17.89 -2.19
CA ILE A 155 -16.89 18.06 -1.08
C ILE A 155 -17.03 19.46 -0.42
N GLN A 156 -17.45 20.48 -1.18
CA GLN A 156 -17.66 21.84 -0.69
C GLN A 156 -18.91 21.97 0.23
N GLN A 157 -19.73 20.94 0.31
CA GLN A 157 -20.90 20.91 1.20
C GLN A 157 -20.59 20.36 2.60
N VAL A 158 -19.33 19.97 2.84
CA VAL A 158 -18.81 19.60 4.15
C VAL A 158 -17.61 20.51 4.49
N THR A 159 -17.24 20.58 5.78
CA THR A 159 -16.03 21.27 6.21
C THR A 159 -14.94 20.24 6.46
N THR A 160 -13.94 20.15 5.59
CA THR A 160 -12.78 19.29 5.84
C THR A 160 -11.85 19.92 6.86
N VAL A 161 -11.44 19.14 7.85
CA VAL A 161 -10.53 19.53 8.91
C VAL A 161 -9.25 18.69 8.77
N ASP A 162 -8.10 19.34 8.70
CA ASP A 162 -6.81 18.62 8.67
C ASP A 162 -6.57 17.93 10.02
N THR A 163 -6.30 16.63 10.00
CA THR A 163 -6.14 15.81 11.20
C THR A 163 -4.85 15.00 11.15
N LYS A 164 -4.34 14.66 12.33
CA LYS A 164 -3.17 13.78 12.42
C LYS A 164 -3.56 12.35 12.07
N ALA A 165 -2.83 11.75 11.14
CA ALA A 165 -3.03 10.35 10.76
C ALA A 165 -2.70 9.35 11.88
N SER A 166 -1.82 9.74 12.81
CA SER A 166 -1.39 8.90 13.94
C SER A 166 -2.37 8.85 15.11
N ASP A 167 -3.36 9.77 15.18
CA ASP A 167 -4.34 9.81 16.28
C ASP A 167 -5.77 10.16 15.81
N PRO A 168 -6.37 9.37 14.92
CA PRO A 168 -7.74 9.59 14.50
C PRO A 168 -8.77 9.26 15.59
N ALA A 169 -8.46 8.32 16.49
CA ALA A 169 -9.34 7.93 17.58
C ALA A 169 -9.48 9.05 18.61
N GLY A 170 -8.38 9.67 19.04
CA GLY A 170 -8.41 10.84 19.93
C GLY A 170 -9.13 12.03 19.27
N THR A 171 -8.87 12.27 17.99
CA THR A 171 -9.51 13.37 17.23
C THR A 171 -11.04 13.26 17.20
N ILE A 172 -11.60 12.07 16.84
CA ILE A 172 -13.06 11.90 16.76
C ILE A 172 -13.70 11.81 18.14
N ALA A 173 -13.07 11.16 19.11
CA ALA A 173 -13.57 11.05 20.48
C ALA A 173 -13.58 12.42 21.20
N GLY A 174 -12.55 13.24 20.98
CA GLY A 174 -12.44 14.60 21.53
C GLY A 174 -13.50 15.56 21.02
N GLY A 175 -14.17 15.25 19.89
CA GLY A 175 -15.25 16.08 19.32
C GLY A 175 -14.75 17.23 18.46
N ASP A 176 -13.48 17.21 18.06
CA ASP A 176 -12.91 18.19 17.14
C ASP A 176 -13.51 18.09 15.73
N VAL A 177 -14.04 16.91 15.40
CA VAL A 177 -14.74 16.61 14.14
C VAL A 177 -16.03 15.84 14.41
N ASP A 178 -16.98 15.90 13.49
CA ASP A 178 -18.24 15.17 13.55
C ASP A 178 -18.13 13.78 12.88
N ALA A 179 -17.21 13.65 11.93
CA ALA A 179 -16.82 12.41 11.27
C ALA A 179 -15.33 12.46 10.91
N ILE A 180 -14.76 11.31 10.57
CA ILE A 180 -13.36 11.22 10.12
C ILE A 180 -13.24 10.19 8.99
N VAL A 181 -12.34 10.43 8.06
CA VAL A 181 -11.95 9.44 7.05
C VAL A 181 -10.59 8.89 7.43
N THR A 182 -10.52 7.58 7.58
CA THR A 182 -9.29 6.89 7.98
C THR A 182 -9.27 5.48 7.39
N TRP A 183 -8.26 4.71 7.76
CA TRP A 183 -8.01 3.35 7.28
C TRP A 183 -7.76 2.39 8.45
N GLU A 184 -7.71 1.10 8.17
CA GLU A 184 -7.30 0.11 9.17
C GLU A 184 -5.80 0.27 9.53
N PRO A 185 -5.38 0.02 10.79
CA PRO A 185 -6.15 -0.50 11.92
C PRO A 185 -6.93 0.55 12.74
N GLN A 186 -6.87 1.82 12.39
CA GLN A 186 -7.50 2.92 13.15
C GLN A 186 -9.03 2.77 13.21
N VAL A 187 -9.65 2.26 12.15
CA VAL A 187 -11.11 1.98 12.11
C VAL A 187 -11.50 1.01 13.21
N THR A 188 -10.77 -0.09 13.31
CA THR A 188 -10.97 -1.09 14.38
C THR A 188 -10.77 -0.50 15.77
N GLN A 189 -9.75 0.33 15.97
CA GLN A 189 -9.50 1.01 17.26
C GLN A 189 -10.63 1.96 17.65
N ILE A 190 -11.11 2.78 16.71
CA ILE A 190 -12.23 3.70 16.94
C ILE A 190 -13.50 2.91 17.28
N ARG A 191 -13.77 1.82 16.55
CA ARG A 191 -14.92 0.94 16.82
C ARG A 191 -14.86 0.35 18.23
N GLN A 192 -13.70 -0.11 18.66
CA GLN A 192 -13.50 -0.66 20.02
C GLN A 192 -13.69 0.41 21.10
N GLN A 193 -13.20 1.62 20.86
CA GLN A 193 -13.25 2.73 21.84
C GLN A 193 -14.66 3.34 21.96
N MET A 194 -15.37 3.52 20.85
CA MET A 194 -16.62 4.30 20.79
C MET A 194 -17.88 3.43 20.65
N GLY A 195 -17.74 2.14 20.27
CA GLY A 195 -18.86 1.20 20.18
C GLY A 195 -20.02 1.74 19.34
N ASN A 196 -21.22 1.77 19.94
CA ASN A 196 -22.46 2.27 19.30
C ASN A 196 -22.49 3.81 19.14
N GLY A 197 -21.48 4.53 19.63
CA GLY A 197 -21.34 5.98 19.47
C GLY A 197 -20.95 6.41 18.04
N VAL A 198 -20.58 5.45 17.19
CA VAL A 198 -20.22 5.72 15.80
C VAL A 198 -20.96 4.84 14.82
N ILE A 199 -21.12 5.35 13.60
CA ILE A 199 -21.54 4.60 12.42
C ILE A 199 -20.38 4.61 11.40
N ILE A 200 -20.16 3.50 10.68
CA ILE A 200 -19.01 3.29 9.82
C ILE A 200 -19.49 2.90 8.43
N TRP A 201 -19.02 3.59 7.41
CA TRP A 201 -19.27 3.26 6.00
C TRP A 201 -17.96 3.08 5.24
N PRO A 202 -17.89 2.16 4.27
CA PRO A 202 -16.80 2.16 3.30
C PRO A 202 -16.72 3.51 2.58
N ALA A 203 -15.52 4.08 2.48
CA ALA A 203 -15.28 5.29 1.71
C ALA A 203 -15.06 4.97 0.22
N GLN A 204 -14.56 3.76 -0.07
CA GLN A 204 -14.33 3.26 -1.41
C GLN A 204 -15.59 2.61 -1.98
N SER A 205 -15.85 2.85 -3.27
CA SER A 205 -16.99 2.30 -4.01
C SER A 205 -16.50 1.62 -5.28
N GLY A 206 -15.88 0.44 -5.12
CA GLY A 206 -15.38 -0.38 -6.22
C GLY A 206 -14.03 0.06 -6.80
N GLN A 207 -13.49 1.20 -6.42
CA GLN A 207 -12.14 1.63 -6.76
C GLN A 207 -11.16 1.19 -5.65
N VAL A 208 -10.21 0.34 -6.00
CA VAL A 208 -9.12 -0.06 -5.10
C VAL A 208 -8.09 1.06 -5.00
N SER A 209 -7.37 1.13 -3.88
CA SER A 209 -6.13 1.90 -3.78
C SER A 209 -4.95 1.02 -4.14
N PHE A 210 -3.91 1.63 -4.67
CA PHE A 210 -2.67 0.98 -5.05
C PHE A 210 -1.58 1.40 -4.07
N TRP A 211 -1.08 0.44 -3.30
CA TRP A 211 0.05 0.66 -2.41
C TRP A 211 1.32 0.31 -3.15
N SER A 212 2.15 1.29 -3.39
CA SER A 212 3.29 1.21 -4.31
C SER A 212 4.61 1.45 -3.61
N ILE A 213 5.68 0.91 -4.20
CA ILE A 213 7.05 1.28 -3.88
C ILE A 213 7.55 2.29 -4.91
N ALA A 214 8.01 3.45 -4.45
CA ALA A 214 8.45 4.55 -5.28
C ALA A 214 9.89 4.95 -4.98
N SER A 215 10.59 5.51 -5.98
CA SER A 215 11.93 6.08 -5.83
C SER A 215 12.11 7.28 -6.77
N THR A 216 13.29 7.92 -6.72
CA THR A 216 13.62 9.02 -7.62
C THR A 216 14.32 8.52 -8.89
N PRO A 217 14.12 9.15 -10.06
CA PRO A 217 14.84 8.79 -11.30
C PRO A 217 16.36 8.80 -11.11
N ARG A 218 16.86 9.75 -10.31
CA ARG A 218 18.29 9.83 -10.01
C ARG A 218 18.80 8.57 -9.32
N TRP A 219 18.12 8.11 -8.25
CA TRP A 219 18.55 6.95 -7.49
C TRP A 219 18.45 5.67 -8.32
N ILE A 220 17.34 5.51 -9.07
CA ILE A 220 17.12 4.37 -9.96
C ILE A 220 18.24 4.25 -11.01
N ASN A 221 18.61 5.38 -11.66
CA ASN A 221 19.66 5.39 -12.67
C ASN A 221 21.05 5.08 -12.10
N GLN A 222 21.29 5.39 -10.84
CA GLN A 222 22.54 5.09 -10.14
C GLN A 222 22.60 3.62 -9.65
N HIS A 223 21.44 2.99 -9.41
CA HIS A 223 21.33 1.67 -8.79
C HIS A 223 20.36 0.71 -9.54
N PRO A 224 20.45 0.57 -10.87
CA PRO A 224 19.47 -0.22 -11.65
C PRO A 224 19.47 -1.70 -11.26
N ASP A 225 20.63 -2.26 -10.91
CA ASP A 225 20.75 -3.65 -10.47
C ASP A 225 20.10 -3.86 -9.10
N LEU A 226 20.29 -2.91 -8.19
CA LEU A 226 19.73 -2.95 -6.84
C LEU A 226 18.18 -2.87 -6.88
N VAL A 227 17.61 -2.06 -7.80
CA VAL A 227 16.17 -2.05 -8.06
C VAL A 227 15.68 -3.42 -8.50
N ARG A 228 16.38 -4.07 -9.44
CA ARG A 228 16.01 -5.44 -9.92
C ARG A 228 16.10 -6.47 -8.80
N GLN A 229 17.17 -6.44 -8.00
CA GLN A 229 17.37 -7.36 -6.87
C GLN A 229 16.28 -7.22 -5.82
N LEU A 230 15.87 -5.96 -5.51
CA LEU A 230 14.78 -5.68 -4.59
C LEU A 230 13.45 -6.19 -5.14
N LEU A 231 13.11 -5.86 -6.38
CA LEU A 231 11.86 -6.33 -7.01
C LEU A 231 11.81 -7.86 -7.13
N LYS A 232 12.97 -8.52 -7.40
CA LYS A 232 13.07 -9.99 -7.38
C LYS A 232 12.76 -10.55 -6.00
N SER A 233 13.23 -9.92 -4.94
CA SER A 233 12.95 -10.32 -3.56
C SER A 233 11.45 -10.21 -3.23
N LEU A 234 10.81 -9.16 -3.73
CA LEU A 234 9.36 -8.98 -3.58
C LEU A 234 8.55 -9.98 -4.41
N ALA A 235 9.01 -10.37 -5.60
CA ALA A 235 8.39 -11.44 -6.39
C ALA A 235 8.45 -12.79 -5.65
N GLN A 236 9.57 -13.10 -5.00
CA GLN A 236 9.68 -14.30 -4.15
C GLN A 236 8.74 -14.23 -2.93
N ALA A 237 8.58 -13.04 -2.34
CA ALA A 237 7.65 -12.85 -1.22
C ALA A 237 6.19 -13.00 -1.65
N GLU A 238 5.81 -12.51 -2.83
CA GLU A 238 4.48 -12.70 -3.40
C GLU A 238 4.18 -14.20 -3.60
N GLU A 239 5.09 -14.93 -4.23
CA GLU A 239 4.95 -16.37 -4.41
C GLU A 239 4.81 -17.09 -3.06
N TYR A 240 5.61 -16.70 -2.06
CA TYR A 240 5.53 -17.26 -0.72
C TYR A 240 4.15 -17.00 -0.07
N ILE A 241 3.63 -15.78 -0.15
CA ILE A 241 2.31 -15.42 0.41
C ILE A 241 1.19 -16.26 -0.23
N ILE A 242 1.26 -16.47 -1.55
CA ILE A 242 0.28 -17.29 -2.28
C ILE A 242 0.32 -18.74 -1.80
N GLN A 243 1.51 -19.31 -1.62
CA GLN A 243 1.70 -20.71 -1.25
C GLN A 243 1.51 -20.96 0.27
N HIS A 244 1.81 -19.96 1.11
CA HIS A 244 1.84 -20.06 2.57
C HIS A 244 1.09 -18.92 3.27
N PRO A 245 -0.22 -18.71 2.96
CA PRO A 245 -0.95 -17.55 3.50
C PRO A 245 -1.11 -17.57 5.02
N ALA A 246 -1.13 -18.73 5.66
CA ALA A 246 -1.22 -18.84 7.12
C ALA A 246 0.06 -18.36 7.82
N GLU A 247 1.22 -18.70 7.28
CA GLU A 247 2.53 -18.26 7.78
C GLU A 247 2.72 -16.76 7.54
N ALA A 248 2.32 -16.27 6.37
CA ALA A 248 2.38 -14.84 6.06
C ALA A 248 1.54 -14.01 7.03
N LYS A 249 0.33 -14.46 7.39
CA LYS A 249 -0.50 -13.82 8.43
C LYS A 249 0.23 -13.75 9.76
N LYS A 250 0.87 -14.85 10.20
CA LYS A 250 1.64 -14.87 11.46
C LYS A 250 2.82 -13.90 11.46
N ILE A 251 3.48 -13.71 10.30
CA ILE A 251 4.56 -12.71 10.18
C ILE A 251 4.01 -11.31 10.43
N LEU A 252 2.89 -10.93 9.78
CA LEU A 252 2.27 -9.62 9.98
C LEU A 252 1.82 -9.43 11.43
N GLN A 253 1.19 -10.45 12.02
CA GLN A 253 0.73 -10.42 13.42
C GLN A 253 1.90 -10.13 14.38
N ARG A 254 3.00 -10.87 14.25
CA ARG A 254 4.18 -10.66 15.11
C ARG A 254 4.79 -9.27 14.89
N ARG A 255 4.96 -8.86 13.65
CA ARG A 255 5.66 -7.61 13.30
C ARG A 255 4.86 -6.37 13.68
N LEU A 256 3.55 -6.40 13.46
CA LEU A 256 2.63 -5.27 13.69
C LEU A 256 1.84 -5.39 15.00
N LYS A 257 2.02 -6.48 15.77
CA LYS A 257 1.28 -6.78 17.02
C LYS A 257 -0.24 -6.82 16.81
N LEU A 258 -0.67 -7.46 15.72
CA LEU A 258 -2.08 -7.61 15.34
C LEU A 258 -2.68 -8.86 15.97
N ASP A 259 -3.95 -8.79 16.38
CA ASP A 259 -4.70 -9.96 16.85
C ASP A 259 -5.27 -10.80 15.70
N ASP A 260 -5.73 -12.02 16.03
CA ASP A 260 -6.27 -12.98 15.05
C ASP A 260 -7.52 -12.45 14.35
N THR A 261 -8.37 -11.75 15.09
CA THR A 261 -9.64 -11.22 14.57
C THR A 261 -9.39 -10.12 13.57
N TYR A 262 -8.45 -9.22 13.88
CA TYR A 262 -8.07 -8.15 12.99
C TYR A 262 -7.49 -8.70 11.67
N ILE A 263 -6.47 -9.57 11.76
CA ILE A 263 -5.82 -10.10 10.55
C ILE A 263 -6.78 -10.92 9.67
N ALA A 264 -7.71 -11.67 10.29
CA ALA A 264 -8.73 -12.40 9.55
C ALA A 264 -9.66 -11.46 8.77
N THR A 265 -10.00 -10.31 9.35
CA THR A 265 -10.87 -9.31 8.74
C THR A 265 -10.18 -8.61 7.57
N VAL A 266 -8.96 -8.10 7.76
CA VAL A 266 -8.29 -7.26 6.76
C VAL A 266 -7.64 -8.06 5.65
N TRP A 267 -7.26 -9.32 5.88
CA TRP A 267 -6.57 -10.14 4.90
C TRP A 267 -7.29 -10.24 3.56
N SER A 268 -8.61 -10.42 3.60
CA SER A 268 -9.45 -10.55 2.40
C SER A 268 -9.69 -9.22 1.67
N GLN A 269 -9.35 -8.09 2.30
CA GLN A 269 -9.48 -6.75 1.74
C GLN A 269 -8.21 -6.29 1.02
N ASN A 270 -7.16 -7.12 1.06
CA ASN A 270 -5.86 -6.89 0.44
C ASN A 270 -5.59 -7.89 -0.68
N GLN A 271 -4.89 -7.42 -1.69
CA GLN A 271 -4.36 -8.23 -2.79
C GLN A 271 -2.86 -7.97 -2.84
N PHE A 272 -2.09 -8.80 -2.11
CA PHE A 272 -0.62 -8.72 -2.06
C PHE A 272 -0.04 -9.25 -3.37
N LEU A 273 0.39 -8.37 -4.25
CA LEU A 273 0.88 -8.72 -5.58
C LEU A 273 1.85 -7.67 -6.11
N LEU A 274 2.75 -8.08 -6.99
CA LEU A 274 3.54 -7.15 -7.79
C LEU A 274 2.84 -6.91 -9.12
N SER A 275 2.51 -5.65 -9.43
CA SER A 275 1.93 -5.28 -10.73
C SER A 275 2.27 -3.86 -11.15
N LEU A 276 2.26 -3.65 -12.46
CA LEU A 276 2.08 -2.38 -13.13
C LEU A 276 1.06 -2.62 -14.23
N ASP A 277 -0.18 -2.24 -14.01
CA ASP A 277 -1.27 -2.49 -14.96
C ASP A 277 -2.05 -1.22 -15.31
N GLN A 278 -2.89 -1.32 -16.34
CA GLN A 278 -3.63 -0.18 -16.87
C GLN A 278 -4.58 0.45 -15.86
N SER A 279 -5.08 -0.33 -14.89
CA SER A 279 -5.99 0.21 -13.85
C SER A 279 -5.31 1.20 -12.92
N LEU A 280 -3.99 1.06 -12.68
CA LEU A 280 -3.19 2.05 -11.97
C LEU A 280 -3.19 3.40 -12.72
N ILE A 281 -2.92 3.38 -14.04
CA ILE A 281 -2.92 4.61 -14.86
C ILE A 281 -4.30 5.28 -14.83
N LEU A 282 -5.37 4.51 -14.97
CA LEU A 282 -6.74 5.02 -14.93
C LEU A 282 -7.08 5.66 -13.57
N ALA A 283 -6.62 5.04 -12.46
CA ALA A 283 -6.78 5.60 -11.12
C ALA A 283 -6.04 6.93 -10.99
N MET A 284 -4.76 6.96 -11.39
CA MET A 284 -3.93 8.19 -11.36
C MET A 284 -4.53 9.33 -12.19
N GLU A 285 -5.08 9.03 -13.37
CA GLU A 285 -5.75 10.01 -14.20
C GLU A 285 -7.05 10.55 -13.56
N ASP A 286 -7.85 9.68 -12.96
CA ASP A 286 -9.07 10.09 -12.25
C ASP A 286 -8.77 10.96 -11.05
N GLU A 287 -7.79 10.57 -10.25
CA GLU A 287 -7.31 11.32 -9.10
C GLU A 287 -6.72 12.67 -9.48
N GLY A 288 -5.92 12.71 -10.55
CA GLY A 288 -5.37 13.96 -11.08
C GLY A 288 -6.45 14.93 -11.53
N ARG A 289 -7.46 14.43 -12.28
CA ARG A 289 -8.64 15.24 -12.67
C ARG A 289 -9.42 15.73 -11.44
N TRP A 290 -9.58 14.87 -10.43
CA TRP A 290 -10.25 15.24 -9.18
C TRP A 290 -9.47 16.32 -8.41
N MET A 291 -8.15 16.23 -8.32
CA MET A 291 -7.29 17.26 -7.70
C MET A 291 -7.43 18.61 -8.38
N ILE A 292 -7.43 18.64 -9.72
CA ILE A 292 -7.61 19.85 -10.53
C ILE A 292 -8.99 20.45 -10.28
N LYS A 293 -10.06 19.62 -10.38
CA LYS A 293 -11.45 20.04 -10.17
C LYS A 293 -11.68 20.65 -8.80
N ASN A 294 -10.98 20.15 -7.77
CA ASN A 294 -11.12 20.63 -6.39
C ASN A 294 -10.05 21.65 -5.96
N ASN A 295 -9.30 22.22 -6.92
CA ASN A 295 -8.29 23.26 -6.68
C ASN A 295 -7.17 22.85 -5.71
N LEU A 296 -6.82 21.55 -5.67
CA LEU A 296 -5.71 21.04 -4.87
C LEU A 296 -4.35 21.22 -5.55
N THR A 297 -4.34 21.65 -6.79
CA THR A 297 -3.16 21.97 -7.58
C THR A 297 -3.40 23.25 -8.41
N ARG A 298 -2.31 23.89 -8.88
CA ARG A 298 -2.38 25.01 -9.83
C ARG A 298 -2.41 24.55 -11.29
N GLU A 299 -2.06 23.30 -11.54
CA GLU A 299 -2.10 22.71 -12.87
C GLU A 299 -3.54 22.64 -13.40
N LYS A 300 -3.68 22.74 -14.71
CA LYS A 300 -4.99 22.73 -15.40
C LYS A 300 -5.21 21.46 -16.23
N GLN A 301 -4.16 20.68 -16.40
CA GLN A 301 -4.16 19.43 -17.15
C GLN A 301 -3.41 18.37 -16.36
N ILE A 302 -3.84 17.12 -16.44
CA ILE A 302 -3.08 16.00 -15.90
C ILE A 302 -1.85 15.75 -16.76
N PRO A 303 -0.73 15.34 -16.15
CA PRO A 303 0.43 14.89 -16.92
C PRO A 303 0.15 13.52 -17.55
N ASP A 304 1.01 13.12 -18.49
CA ASP A 304 1.09 11.72 -18.89
C ASP A 304 1.74 10.93 -17.76
N PHE A 305 0.92 10.14 -17.04
CA PHE A 305 1.37 9.37 -15.88
C PHE A 305 2.32 8.23 -16.26
N MET A 306 2.40 7.84 -17.54
CA MET A 306 3.42 6.89 -18.00
C MET A 306 4.85 7.38 -17.73
N ASN A 307 5.06 8.70 -17.69
CA ASN A 307 6.35 9.29 -17.36
C ASN A 307 6.70 9.20 -15.85
N TYR A 308 5.76 8.77 -15.03
CA TYR A 308 5.93 8.61 -13.58
C TYR A 308 5.96 7.15 -13.14
N ILE A 309 6.13 6.22 -14.10
CA ILE A 309 6.23 4.78 -13.86
C ILE A 309 7.53 4.23 -14.43
N TYR A 310 8.30 3.55 -13.60
CA TYR A 310 9.52 2.86 -14.01
C TYR A 310 9.22 1.40 -14.36
N VAL A 311 8.84 1.15 -15.62
CA VAL A 311 8.40 -0.16 -16.12
C VAL A 311 9.54 -1.17 -16.19
N ASP A 312 10.75 -0.74 -16.53
CA ASP A 312 11.86 -1.64 -16.90
C ASP A 312 12.31 -2.54 -15.76
N GLY A 313 12.25 -2.05 -14.51
CA GLY A 313 12.63 -2.82 -13.32
C GLY A 313 11.74 -4.05 -13.14
N LEU A 314 10.42 -3.85 -13.10
CA LEU A 314 9.47 -4.96 -12.92
C LEU A 314 9.42 -5.86 -14.16
N LYS A 315 9.49 -5.30 -15.36
CA LYS A 315 9.51 -6.07 -16.61
C LYS A 315 10.70 -7.03 -16.71
N ALA A 316 11.85 -6.65 -16.17
CA ALA A 316 13.04 -7.50 -16.13
C ALA A 316 12.92 -8.68 -15.16
N VAL A 317 12.09 -8.56 -14.11
CA VAL A 317 11.94 -9.56 -13.04
C VAL A 317 10.70 -10.42 -13.24
N LYS A 318 9.58 -9.78 -13.60
CA LYS A 318 8.25 -10.41 -13.71
C LYS A 318 7.49 -9.77 -14.87
N PRO A 319 7.83 -10.09 -16.13
CA PRO A 319 7.26 -9.43 -17.30
C PRO A 319 5.74 -9.56 -17.42
N GLU A 320 5.15 -10.66 -16.93
CA GLU A 320 3.70 -10.91 -16.92
C GLU A 320 2.94 -9.98 -15.95
N ALA A 321 3.63 -9.37 -15.00
CA ALA A 321 3.07 -8.40 -14.06
C ALA A 321 2.95 -6.98 -14.66
N VAL A 322 3.56 -6.75 -15.82
CA VAL A 322 3.50 -5.47 -16.53
C VAL A 322 2.45 -5.57 -17.64
N LYS A 323 1.29 -4.96 -17.37
CA LYS A 323 0.11 -4.99 -18.27
C LYS A 323 -0.34 -3.57 -18.67
N ILE A 324 0.58 -2.63 -18.67
CA ILE A 324 0.34 -1.26 -19.15
C ILE A 324 0.44 -1.27 -20.68
N ILE A 325 -0.56 -0.70 -21.34
CA ILE A 325 -0.61 -0.52 -22.80
C ILE A 325 0.04 0.84 -23.12
N ARG A 326 1.09 0.84 -23.92
CA ARG A 326 1.77 2.03 -24.44
C ARG A 326 1.24 2.41 -25.81
#